data_a111e38a15f322926b1505a40be9bb53
#
_entry.id   a111e38a15f322926b1505a40be9bb53
#
_cell.length_a   1.000
_cell.length_b   1.000
_cell.length_c   1.000
_cell.angle_alpha   90.00
_cell.angle_beta   90.00
_cell.angle_gamma   90.00
#
_symmetry.space_group_name_H-M   'P 1'
#
loop_
_entity.id
_entity.type
_entity.pdbx_description
1 polymer ?
#
loop_
_entity_poly.entity_id
_entity_poly.type
_entity_poly.pdbx_seq_one_letter_code
_entity_poly.pdbx_strand_id
1 'polypeptide(L)'
;MTRRPVPHTSMRLLPMTGDSTDVRYDPTLAAEQPLLVTAQFAVIAALVLLPLFYVVLPPLQDYPNHLARMHAITVIDHDPLLSGFYEVEWSLIPNLVMDLIVPPLARYMTVYTAGRVFVWLTFLLLLSGPMSLHRALFGRWSAWPLVGGLFIYNGFLFVGLMNYLFGVGLAVWGLTAMIALQERPLLLRMAVSTVLILALYVCHLYADAPRDRARQRESSTRTDDSGP
;
A
#
# COMPACT_ATOMS: atom_id res chain seq x y z
N MET A 1 -64.93 -17.01 23.92
CA MET A 1 -64.15 -16.71 22.70
C MET A 1 -62.88 -17.54 22.73
N THR A 2 -62.91 -18.70 22.15
CA THR A 2 -61.81 -19.68 22.11
C THR A 2 -61.01 -19.47 20.83
N ARG A 3 -59.76 -19.05 20.97
CA ARG A 3 -58.83 -18.92 19.84
C ARG A 3 -58.35 -20.31 19.42
N ARG A 4 -58.61 -20.67 18.15
CA ARG A 4 -58.05 -21.88 17.52
C ARG A 4 -56.57 -21.66 17.24
N PRO A 5 -55.70 -22.67 17.48
CA PRO A 5 -54.29 -22.58 17.09
C PRO A 5 -54.14 -22.74 15.57
N VAL A 6 -53.25 -21.90 14.98
CA VAL A 6 -52.86 -21.94 13.57
C VAL A 6 -51.90 -23.14 13.39
N PRO A 7 -52.09 -24.02 12.39
CA PRO A 7 -51.18 -25.12 12.13
C PRO A 7 -49.85 -24.59 11.58
N HIS A 8 -48.76 -24.91 12.26
CA HIS A 8 -47.41 -24.73 11.75
C HIS A 8 -47.17 -25.70 10.58
N THR A 9 -47.20 -25.20 9.36
CA THR A 9 -46.78 -25.94 8.17
C THR A 9 -45.24 -26.08 8.21
N SER A 10 -44.77 -27.23 8.67
CA SER A 10 -43.37 -27.60 8.58
C SER A 10 -43.05 -27.83 7.11
N MET A 11 -42.33 -26.89 6.52
CA MET A 11 -41.76 -27.01 5.19
C MET A 11 -40.65 -28.09 5.24
N ARG A 12 -41.03 -29.35 4.89
CA ARG A 12 -40.01 -30.40 4.65
C ARG A 12 -39.25 -30.06 3.38
N LEU A 13 -38.01 -29.64 3.54
CA LEU A 13 -37.05 -29.64 2.45
C LEU A 13 -36.89 -31.10 2.01
N LEU A 14 -37.24 -31.39 0.77
CA LEU A 14 -36.96 -32.68 0.12
C LEU A 14 -35.43 -32.88 0.11
N PRO A 15 -34.91 -34.08 0.42
CA PRO A 15 -33.51 -34.36 0.26
C PRO A 15 -33.17 -34.24 -1.21
N MET A 16 -32.32 -33.31 -1.56
CA MET A 16 -31.66 -33.24 -2.85
C MET A 16 -30.70 -34.43 -2.93
N THR A 17 -31.21 -35.57 -3.40
CA THR A 17 -30.38 -36.70 -3.85
C THR A 17 -29.81 -36.34 -5.22
N GLY A 18 -28.90 -35.40 -5.25
CA GLY A 18 -27.92 -35.22 -6.30
C GLY A 18 -26.65 -35.84 -5.78
N ASP A 19 -26.10 -36.79 -6.52
CA ASP A 19 -24.75 -37.31 -6.34
C ASP A 19 -23.78 -36.12 -6.43
N SER A 20 -23.63 -35.42 -5.29
CA SER A 20 -22.52 -34.52 -5.12
C SER A 20 -21.31 -35.45 -5.09
N THR A 21 -20.61 -35.55 -6.24
CA THR A 21 -19.22 -35.93 -6.24
C THR A 21 -18.57 -35.05 -5.19
N ASP A 22 -18.44 -35.63 -4.02
CA ASP A 22 -17.74 -35.04 -2.87
C ASP A 22 -16.30 -34.90 -3.36
N VAL A 23 -16.00 -33.78 -4.03
CA VAL A 23 -14.65 -33.39 -4.38
C VAL A 23 -13.96 -33.13 -3.06
N ARG A 24 -13.55 -34.26 -2.44
CA ARG A 24 -12.73 -34.20 -1.23
C ARG A 24 -11.49 -33.41 -1.62
N TYR A 25 -11.48 -32.17 -1.19
CA TYR A 25 -10.29 -31.34 -1.26
C TYR A 25 -9.19 -32.07 -0.49
N ASP A 26 -8.27 -32.71 -1.24
CA ASP A 26 -7.08 -33.31 -0.65
C ASP A 26 -6.04 -32.22 -0.44
N PRO A 27 -5.82 -31.77 0.79
CA PRO A 27 -4.87 -30.71 1.07
C PRO A 27 -3.42 -31.11 0.75
N THR A 28 -3.15 -32.42 0.58
CA THR A 28 -1.78 -32.93 0.31
C THR A 28 -1.41 -32.82 -1.16
N LEU A 29 -2.40 -32.89 -2.08
CA LEU A 29 -2.15 -32.80 -3.53
C LEU A 29 -1.91 -31.37 -4.02
N ALA A 30 -2.20 -30.35 -3.21
CA ALA A 30 -2.15 -28.95 -3.60
C ALA A 30 -1.10 -28.11 -2.84
N ALA A 31 -0.25 -28.73 -2.02
CA ALA A 31 0.84 -28.04 -1.34
C ALA A 31 2.03 -27.92 -2.30
N GLU A 32 2.23 -26.72 -2.86
CA GLU A 32 3.44 -26.45 -3.65
C GLU A 32 4.68 -26.53 -2.76
N GLN A 33 5.78 -27.02 -3.32
CA GLN A 33 7.04 -27.09 -2.58
C GLN A 33 7.53 -25.65 -2.26
N PRO A 34 7.88 -25.33 -1.01
CA PRO A 34 8.29 -23.99 -0.63
C PRO A 34 9.46 -23.43 -1.46
N LEU A 35 10.40 -24.30 -1.84
CA LEU A 35 11.53 -23.92 -2.68
C LEU A 35 11.07 -23.48 -4.08
N LEU A 36 10.12 -24.20 -4.68
CA LEU A 36 9.57 -23.84 -5.98
C LEU A 36 8.84 -22.51 -5.93
N VAL A 37 8.01 -22.29 -4.90
CA VAL A 37 7.28 -21.01 -4.70
C VAL A 37 8.27 -19.85 -4.51
N THR A 38 9.36 -20.07 -3.75
CA THR A 38 10.41 -19.07 -3.57
C THR A 38 11.13 -18.76 -4.87
N ALA A 39 11.44 -19.77 -5.68
CA ALA A 39 12.07 -19.58 -6.99
C ALA A 39 11.13 -18.80 -7.94
N GLN A 40 9.85 -19.13 -7.98
CA GLN A 40 8.85 -18.43 -8.78
C GLN A 40 8.71 -16.96 -8.32
N PHE A 41 8.69 -16.72 -7.01
CA PHE A 41 8.71 -15.34 -6.47
C PHE A 41 9.96 -14.57 -6.92
N ALA A 42 11.14 -15.18 -6.80
CA ALA A 42 12.40 -14.53 -7.21
C ALA A 42 12.40 -14.19 -8.72
N VAL A 43 11.92 -15.12 -9.57
CA VAL A 43 11.82 -14.89 -11.02
C VAL A 43 10.83 -13.76 -11.33
N ILE A 44 9.63 -13.79 -10.75
CA ILE A 44 8.62 -12.74 -10.99
C ILE A 44 9.10 -11.39 -10.45
N ALA A 45 9.69 -11.35 -9.25
CA ALA A 45 10.27 -10.15 -8.69
C ALA A 45 11.37 -9.58 -9.59
N ALA A 46 12.29 -10.43 -10.08
CA ALA A 46 13.33 -10.02 -11.01
C ALA A 46 12.73 -9.43 -12.31
N LEU A 47 11.75 -10.09 -12.91
CA LEU A 47 11.09 -9.61 -14.13
C LEU A 47 10.37 -8.28 -13.93
N VAL A 48 9.68 -8.11 -12.80
CA VAL A 48 8.95 -6.88 -12.48
C VAL A 48 9.93 -5.73 -12.15
N LEU A 49 11.04 -6.01 -11.50
CA LEU A 49 12.07 -5.01 -11.17
C LEU A 49 12.99 -4.68 -12.35
N LEU A 50 13.11 -5.57 -13.33
CA LEU A 50 14.06 -5.46 -14.44
C LEU A 50 14.00 -4.10 -15.18
N PRO A 51 12.84 -3.54 -15.55
CA PRO A 51 12.77 -2.25 -16.24
C PRO A 51 13.39 -1.10 -15.44
N LEU A 52 13.33 -1.16 -14.10
CA LEU A 52 13.86 -0.11 -13.24
C LEU A 52 15.38 -0.08 -13.17
N PHE A 53 16.07 -1.13 -13.61
CA PHE A 53 17.54 -1.13 -13.70
C PHE A 53 18.04 -0.37 -14.92
N TYR A 54 17.26 -0.31 -16.00
CA TYR A 54 17.66 0.32 -17.25
C TYR A 54 17.32 1.82 -17.34
N VAL A 55 16.47 2.33 -16.44
CA VAL A 55 16.07 3.73 -16.42
C VAL A 55 16.55 4.43 -15.16
N VAL A 56 17.19 5.58 -15.33
CA VAL A 56 17.61 6.42 -14.20
C VAL A 56 16.39 7.06 -13.55
N LEU A 57 15.47 7.54 -14.37
CA LEU A 57 14.22 8.16 -13.95
C LEU A 57 13.05 7.40 -14.60
N PRO A 58 12.32 6.59 -13.84
CA PRO A 58 11.12 5.92 -14.35
C PRO A 58 10.12 6.93 -14.92
N PRO A 59 9.45 6.62 -16.05
CA PRO A 59 8.50 7.52 -16.71
C PRO A 59 7.15 7.54 -15.95
N LEU A 60 7.19 7.96 -14.69
CA LEU A 60 6.03 8.11 -13.81
C LEU A 60 5.78 9.60 -13.64
N GLN A 61 4.53 10.03 -13.87
CA GLN A 61 4.18 11.44 -14.04
C GLN A 61 4.60 12.33 -12.86
N ASP A 62 4.30 11.95 -11.64
CA ASP A 62 4.57 12.75 -10.43
C ASP A 62 5.90 12.38 -9.73
N TYR A 63 6.55 11.31 -10.15
CA TYR A 63 7.78 10.83 -9.51
C TYR A 63 8.95 11.82 -9.56
N PRO A 64 9.20 12.58 -10.65
CA PRO A 64 10.22 13.64 -10.66
C PRO A 64 9.99 14.72 -9.61
N ASN A 65 8.73 15.11 -9.37
CA ASN A 65 8.36 16.09 -8.34
C ASN A 65 8.67 15.56 -6.94
N HIS A 66 8.37 14.28 -6.69
CA HIS A 66 8.76 13.62 -5.44
C HIS A 66 10.27 13.64 -5.26
N LEU A 67 11.05 13.26 -6.27
CA LEU A 67 12.51 13.26 -6.17
C LEU A 67 13.10 14.67 -5.97
N ALA A 68 12.55 15.68 -6.64
CA ALA A 68 12.95 17.08 -6.44
C ALA A 68 12.73 17.52 -4.98
N ARG A 69 11.57 17.18 -4.41
CA ARG A 69 11.27 17.43 -2.99
C ARG A 69 12.23 16.68 -2.06
N MET A 70 12.51 15.39 -2.32
CA MET A 70 13.46 14.59 -1.53
C MET A 70 14.87 15.17 -1.60
N HIS A 71 15.28 15.64 -2.78
CA HIS A 71 16.57 16.30 -2.95
C HIS A 71 16.63 17.59 -2.11
N ALA A 72 15.62 18.45 -2.21
CA ALA A 72 15.55 19.67 -1.41
C ALA A 72 15.65 19.38 0.09
N ILE A 73 14.85 18.44 0.62
CA ILE A 73 14.93 18.01 2.03
C ILE A 73 16.33 17.53 2.43
N THR A 74 17.07 16.89 1.50
CA THR A 74 18.39 16.31 1.80
C THR A 74 19.48 17.37 1.87
N VAL A 75 19.40 18.44 1.05
CA VAL A 75 20.50 19.41 0.87
C VAL A 75 20.22 20.81 1.42
N ILE A 76 18.99 21.10 1.85
CA ILE A 76 18.56 22.47 2.22
C ILE A 76 19.45 23.12 3.29
N ASP A 77 19.96 22.35 4.24
CA ASP A 77 20.82 22.85 5.32
C ASP A 77 22.23 23.25 4.82
N HIS A 78 22.59 22.86 3.60
CA HIS A 78 23.91 23.04 3.01
C HIS A 78 23.88 23.87 1.72
N ASP A 79 22.69 24.18 1.20
CA ASP A 79 22.51 24.98 -0.02
C ASP A 79 21.87 26.34 0.30
N PRO A 80 22.69 27.45 0.30
CA PRO A 80 22.18 28.79 0.61
C PRO A 80 21.13 29.29 -0.40
N LEU A 81 21.16 28.78 -1.65
CA LEU A 81 20.17 29.14 -2.65
C LEU A 81 18.81 28.53 -2.33
N LEU A 82 18.78 27.23 -2.03
CA LEU A 82 17.55 26.54 -1.67
C LEU A 82 16.95 27.03 -0.35
N SER A 83 17.77 27.25 0.67
CA SER A 83 17.33 27.77 1.97
C SER A 83 16.81 29.21 1.92
N GLY A 84 17.17 29.98 0.86
CA GLY A 84 16.62 31.31 0.59
C GLY A 84 15.17 31.29 0.06
N PHE A 85 14.72 30.17 -0.52
CA PHE A 85 13.39 30.05 -1.15
C PHE A 85 12.47 29.03 -0.48
N TYR A 86 13.03 28.04 0.24
CA TYR A 86 12.30 26.94 0.82
C TYR A 86 12.64 26.78 2.30
N GLU A 87 11.66 26.30 3.06
CA GLU A 87 11.81 25.88 4.45
C GLU A 87 11.20 24.49 4.61
N VAL A 88 11.83 23.63 5.42
CA VAL A 88 11.31 22.30 5.73
C VAL A 88 10.55 22.35 7.04
N GLU A 89 9.23 22.40 6.97
CA GLU A 89 8.36 22.29 8.13
C GLU A 89 7.82 20.87 8.26
N TRP A 90 8.20 20.18 9.34
CA TRP A 90 7.72 18.85 9.63
C TRP A 90 6.38 18.89 10.35
N SER A 91 5.35 18.38 9.70
CA SER A 91 4.02 18.21 10.29
C SER A 91 3.50 16.81 10.02
N LEU A 92 2.68 16.26 10.92
CA LEU A 92 2.08 14.94 10.73
C LEU A 92 0.93 15.03 9.73
N ILE A 93 1.26 14.96 8.47
CA ILE A 93 0.33 14.96 7.33
C ILE A 93 0.37 13.61 6.60
N PRO A 94 -0.67 13.25 5.85
CA PRO A 94 -0.61 12.07 4.97
C PRO A 94 0.39 12.26 3.83
N ASN A 95 0.74 11.14 3.17
CA ASN A 95 1.60 11.12 1.98
C ASN A 95 3.08 11.45 2.23
N LEU A 96 3.59 11.06 3.43
CA LEU A 96 4.97 11.34 3.87
C LEU A 96 5.91 10.13 3.82
N VAL A 97 5.44 8.92 3.49
CA VAL A 97 6.30 7.72 3.65
C VAL A 97 7.56 7.81 2.78
N MET A 98 7.47 8.38 1.59
CA MET A 98 8.63 8.61 0.74
C MET A 98 9.58 9.64 1.35
N ASP A 99 9.07 10.69 1.99
CA ASP A 99 9.84 11.72 2.70
C ASP A 99 10.59 11.16 3.92
N LEU A 100 10.05 10.12 4.55
CA LEU A 100 10.68 9.46 5.69
C LEU A 100 11.75 8.43 5.28
N ILE A 101 11.65 7.85 4.09
CA ILE A 101 12.53 6.77 3.64
C ILE A 101 13.64 7.28 2.71
N VAL A 102 13.30 8.11 1.72
CA VAL A 102 14.26 8.50 0.67
C VAL A 102 15.34 9.47 1.15
N PRO A 103 15.07 10.56 1.88
CA PRO A 103 16.11 11.49 2.31
C PRO A 103 17.19 10.85 3.21
N PRO A 104 16.86 9.99 4.20
CA PRO A 104 17.88 9.26 4.95
C PRO A 104 18.77 8.37 4.08
N LEU A 105 18.20 7.70 3.07
CA LEU A 105 18.97 6.90 2.12
C LEU A 105 19.85 7.77 1.20
N ALA A 106 19.34 8.95 0.81
CA ALA A 106 20.06 9.88 -0.06
C ALA A 106 21.31 10.49 0.58
N ARG A 107 21.50 10.31 1.91
CA ARG A 107 22.77 10.66 2.58
C ARG A 107 23.92 9.71 2.21
N TYR A 108 23.61 8.50 1.75
CA TYR A 108 24.60 7.46 1.43
C TYR A 108 24.68 7.15 -0.06
N MET A 109 23.71 7.61 -0.84
CA MET A 109 23.63 7.37 -2.28
C MET A 109 22.93 8.54 -2.98
N THR A 110 22.91 8.55 -4.33
CA THR A 110 22.18 9.61 -5.05
C THR A 110 20.68 9.54 -4.78
N VAL A 111 19.99 10.68 -4.82
CA VAL A 111 18.53 10.74 -4.64
C VAL A 111 17.80 9.86 -5.66
N TYR A 112 18.33 9.73 -6.88
CA TYR A 112 17.80 8.83 -7.91
C TYR A 112 17.88 7.36 -7.50
N THR A 113 19.00 6.95 -6.90
CA THR A 113 19.18 5.57 -6.41
C THR A 113 18.31 5.33 -5.19
N ALA A 114 18.25 6.26 -4.25
CA ALA A 114 17.40 6.15 -3.07
C ALA A 114 15.91 6.07 -3.43
N GLY A 115 15.46 6.90 -4.36
CA GLY A 115 14.09 6.83 -4.89
C GLY A 115 13.80 5.49 -5.59
N ARG A 116 14.74 4.96 -6.37
CA ARG A 116 14.63 3.65 -7.02
C ARG A 116 14.52 2.51 -5.99
N VAL A 117 15.29 2.57 -4.92
CA VAL A 117 15.18 1.61 -3.79
C VAL A 117 13.78 1.67 -3.18
N PHE A 118 13.20 2.85 -3.02
CA PHE A 118 11.82 3.00 -2.55
C PHE A 118 10.81 2.33 -3.49
N VAL A 119 10.97 2.49 -4.82
CA VAL A 119 10.12 1.81 -5.81
C VAL A 119 10.27 0.29 -5.72
N TRP A 120 11.51 -0.21 -5.57
CA TRP A 120 11.76 -1.65 -5.38
C TRP A 120 11.09 -2.19 -4.11
N LEU A 121 11.20 -1.48 -2.99
CA LEU A 121 10.51 -1.85 -1.75
C LEU A 121 8.99 -1.89 -1.94
N THR A 122 8.43 -0.90 -2.65
CA THR A 122 7.00 -0.85 -2.99
C THR A 122 6.58 -2.09 -3.78
N PHE A 123 7.31 -2.45 -4.82
CA PHE A 123 7.02 -3.61 -5.66
C PHE A 123 7.13 -4.93 -4.87
N LEU A 124 8.17 -5.05 -4.04
CA LEU A 124 8.34 -6.23 -3.19
C LEU A 124 7.21 -6.36 -2.16
N LEU A 125 6.72 -5.26 -1.58
CA LEU A 125 5.56 -5.28 -0.68
C LEU A 125 4.29 -5.72 -1.42
N LEU A 126 4.07 -5.20 -2.64
CA LEU A 126 2.91 -5.55 -3.47
C LEU A 126 2.93 -7.02 -3.93
N LEU A 127 4.10 -7.60 -4.18
CA LEU A 127 4.24 -9.01 -4.56
C LEU A 127 4.13 -9.95 -3.36
N SER A 128 4.85 -9.64 -2.28
CA SER A 128 4.94 -10.52 -1.11
C SER A 128 3.70 -10.46 -0.22
N GLY A 129 3.00 -9.33 -0.20
CA GLY A 129 1.79 -9.14 0.62
C GLY A 129 0.70 -10.19 0.33
N PRO A 130 0.23 -10.35 -0.93
CA PRO A 130 -0.77 -11.34 -1.28
C PRO A 130 -0.34 -12.78 -1.00
N MET A 131 0.95 -13.10 -1.18
CA MET A 131 1.49 -14.42 -0.84
C MET A 131 1.44 -14.70 0.67
N SER A 132 1.84 -13.71 1.47
CA SER A 132 1.79 -13.79 2.93
C SER A 132 0.35 -13.90 3.42
N LEU A 133 -0.56 -13.15 2.84
CA LEU A 133 -1.99 -13.23 3.14
C LEU A 133 -2.57 -14.60 2.78
N HIS A 134 -2.24 -15.12 1.59
CA HIS A 134 -2.65 -16.47 1.18
C HIS A 134 -2.18 -17.52 2.20
N ARG A 135 -0.90 -17.44 2.62
CA ARG A 135 -0.39 -18.34 3.65
C ARG A 135 -1.12 -18.21 4.98
N ALA A 136 -1.44 -16.99 5.41
CA ALA A 136 -2.15 -16.76 6.66
C ALA A 136 -3.58 -17.34 6.64
N LEU A 137 -4.25 -17.25 5.48
CA LEU A 137 -5.62 -17.74 5.30
C LEU A 137 -5.70 -19.27 5.10
N PHE A 138 -4.78 -19.84 4.32
CA PHE A 138 -4.86 -21.24 3.87
C PHE A 138 -3.80 -22.14 4.49
N GLY A 139 -2.91 -21.62 5.34
CA GLY A 139 -1.87 -22.40 6.02
C GLY A 139 -0.74 -22.92 5.12
N ARG A 140 -0.75 -22.62 3.82
CA ARG A 140 0.20 -23.15 2.83
C ARG A 140 0.73 -22.05 1.91
N TRP A 141 1.94 -22.23 1.42
CA TRP A 141 2.49 -21.40 0.35
C TRP A 141 1.89 -21.78 -0.99
N SER A 142 1.67 -20.79 -1.86
CA SER A 142 1.29 -20.98 -3.25
C SER A 142 1.83 -19.82 -4.09
N ALA A 143 2.19 -20.11 -5.34
CA ALA A 143 2.60 -19.10 -6.31
C ALA A 143 1.41 -18.37 -6.96
N TRP A 144 0.19 -18.87 -6.80
CA TRP A 144 -0.99 -18.29 -7.43
C TRP A 144 -1.16 -16.76 -7.17
N PRO A 145 -0.91 -16.23 -5.95
CA PRO A 145 -1.01 -14.79 -5.71
C PRO A 145 -0.01 -13.94 -6.51
N LEU A 146 1.05 -14.53 -7.07
CA LEU A 146 2.02 -13.81 -7.91
C LEU A 146 1.43 -13.32 -9.23
N VAL A 147 0.27 -13.84 -9.64
CA VAL A 147 -0.50 -13.30 -10.78
C VAL A 147 -0.80 -11.80 -10.59
N GLY A 148 -0.92 -11.33 -9.33
CA GLY A 148 -1.01 -9.91 -9.00
C GLY A 148 0.17 -9.07 -9.52
N GLY A 149 1.34 -9.67 -9.72
CA GLY A 149 2.51 -9.03 -10.31
C GLY A 149 2.29 -8.46 -11.71
N LEU A 150 1.39 -9.07 -12.49
CA LEU A 150 1.00 -8.57 -13.82
C LEU A 150 0.30 -7.20 -13.76
N PHE A 151 -0.29 -6.86 -12.62
CA PHE A 151 -1.03 -5.63 -12.41
C PHE A 151 -0.22 -4.54 -11.71
N ILE A 152 1.06 -4.75 -11.40
CA ILE A 152 1.90 -3.73 -10.75
C ILE A 152 2.10 -2.53 -11.68
N TYR A 153 2.32 -2.78 -12.98
CA TYR A 153 2.41 -1.72 -13.99
C TYR A 153 1.01 -1.24 -14.42
N ASN A 154 0.36 -0.50 -13.53
CA ASN A 154 -1.00 0.03 -13.71
C ASN A 154 -1.04 1.56 -13.76
N GLY A 155 -2.21 2.13 -13.96
CA GLY A 155 -2.41 3.58 -14.06
C GLY A 155 -1.96 4.34 -12.80
N PHE A 156 -2.13 3.79 -11.59
CA PHE A 156 -1.69 4.44 -10.35
C PHE A 156 -0.17 4.55 -10.27
N LEU A 157 0.54 3.53 -10.76
CA LEU A 157 1.99 3.60 -10.89
C LEU A 157 2.41 4.66 -11.91
N PHE A 158 1.82 4.67 -13.11
CA PHE A 158 2.18 5.62 -14.15
C PHE A 158 1.85 7.09 -13.79
N VAL A 159 0.81 7.32 -13.01
CA VAL A 159 0.54 8.63 -12.41
C VAL A 159 1.61 9.00 -11.36
N GLY A 160 2.28 8.01 -10.76
CA GLY A 160 3.34 8.25 -9.77
C GLY A 160 2.86 8.29 -8.33
N LEU A 161 1.71 7.66 -8.00
CA LEU A 161 1.14 7.60 -6.66
C LEU A 161 1.92 6.63 -5.76
N MET A 162 3.21 6.92 -5.56
CA MET A 162 4.16 6.01 -4.93
C MET A 162 3.83 5.73 -3.46
N ASN A 163 3.48 6.75 -2.69
CA ASN A 163 3.09 6.61 -1.28
C ASN A 163 1.81 5.78 -1.12
N TYR A 164 0.85 5.95 -2.05
CA TYR A 164 -0.37 5.14 -2.09
C TYR A 164 -0.07 3.67 -2.35
N LEU A 165 0.72 3.35 -3.38
CA LEU A 165 1.08 1.98 -3.72
C LEU A 165 1.86 1.29 -2.59
N PHE A 166 2.77 2.01 -1.94
CA PHE A 166 3.46 1.51 -0.75
C PHE A 166 2.46 1.20 0.37
N GLY A 167 1.50 2.10 0.61
CA GLY A 167 0.41 1.93 1.58
C GLY A 167 -0.46 0.71 1.28
N VAL A 168 -0.80 0.46 0.00
CA VAL A 168 -1.56 -0.75 -0.41
C VAL A 168 -0.79 -2.02 -0.04
N GLY A 169 0.51 -2.10 -0.38
CA GLY A 169 1.35 -3.22 0.00
C GLY A 169 1.42 -3.42 1.51
N LEU A 170 1.60 -2.33 2.25
CA LEU A 170 1.63 -2.35 3.72
C LEU A 170 0.28 -2.77 4.32
N ALA A 171 -0.84 -2.36 3.74
CA ALA A 171 -2.19 -2.75 4.19
C ALA A 171 -2.40 -4.27 4.06
N VAL A 172 -1.98 -4.89 2.97
CA VAL A 172 -2.08 -6.35 2.78
C VAL A 172 -1.20 -7.08 3.79
N TRP A 173 0.03 -6.60 4.06
CA TRP A 173 0.87 -7.12 5.13
C TRP A 173 0.26 -6.91 6.52
N GLY A 174 -0.38 -5.76 6.75
CA GLY A 174 -1.11 -5.46 7.97
C GLY A 174 -2.25 -6.43 8.21
N LEU A 175 -3.04 -6.72 7.18
CA LEU A 175 -4.12 -7.73 7.24
C LEU A 175 -3.55 -9.12 7.57
N THR A 176 -2.43 -9.50 6.93
CA THR A 176 -1.70 -10.73 7.25
C THR A 176 -1.31 -10.79 8.71
N ALA A 177 -0.74 -9.71 9.24
CA ALA A 177 -0.33 -9.62 10.65
C ALA A 177 -1.53 -9.74 11.59
N MET A 178 -2.67 -9.12 11.28
CA MET A 178 -3.88 -9.21 12.09
C MET A 178 -4.43 -10.62 12.15
N ILE A 179 -4.42 -11.36 11.03
CA ILE A 179 -4.82 -12.77 10.99
C ILE A 179 -3.86 -13.63 11.82
N ALA A 180 -2.54 -13.42 11.67
CA ALA A 180 -1.53 -14.16 12.41
C ALA A 180 -1.59 -13.91 13.93
N LEU A 181 -2.11 -12.75 14.34
CA LEU A 181 -2.21 -12.34 15.75
C LEU A 181 -3.57 -12.63 16.37
N GLN A 182 -4.52 -13.25 15.67
CA GLN A 182 -5.89 -13.44 16.17
C GLN A 182 -5.97 -14.18 17.51
N GLU A 183 -5.04 -15.14 17.76
CA GLU A 183 -4.96 -15.92 19.01
C GLU A 183 -4.05 -15.26 20.08
N ARG A 184 -3.45 -14.09 19.79
CA ARG A 184 -2.57 -13.37 20.69
C ARG A 184 -3.33 -12.46 21.66
N PRO A 185 -2.74 -12.08 22.80
CA PRO A 185 -3.38 -11.17 23.75
C PRO A 185 -3.91 -9.88 23.11
N LEU A 186 -5.07 -9.42 23.58
CA LEU A 186 -5.77 -8.26 23.04
C LEU A 186 -4.87 -7.01 23.01
N LEU A 187 -4.06 -6.79 24.06
CA LEU A 187 -3.16 -5.63 24.15
C LEU A 187 -2.15 -5.59 22.99
N LEU A 188 -1.55 -6.75 22.65
CA LEU A 188 -0.63 -6.86 21.51
C LEU A 188 -1.34 -6.56 20.20
N ARG A 189 -2.54 -7.10 20.01
CA ARG A 189 -3.35 -6.86 18.81
C ARG A 189 -3.69 -5.37 18.65
N MET A 190 -4.10 -4.73 19.74
CA MET A 190 -4.40 -3.29 19.74
C MET A 190 -3.14 -2.47 19.43
N ALA A 191 -2.00 -2.78 20.05
CA ALA A 191 -0.75 -2.08 19.79
C ALA A 191 -0.33 -2.19 18.30
N VAL A 192 -0.34 -3.40 17.74
CA VAL A 192 0.00 -3.62 16.33
C VAL A 192 -1.01 -2.94 15.40
N SER A 193 -2.31 -3.00 15.69
CA SER A 193 -3.33 -2.29 14.91
C SER A 193 -3.11 -0.79 14.91
N THR A 194 -2.82 -0.19 16.07
CA THR A 194 -2.54 1.25 16.18
C THR A 194 -1.32 1.65 15.35
N VAL A 195 -0.23 0.89 15.43
CA VAL A 195 0.98 1.16 14.62
C VAL A 195 0.67 1.04 13.12
N LEU A 196 -0.08 0.03 12.71
CA LEU A 196 -0.46 -0.15 11.30
C LEU A 196 -1.36 0.99 10.81
N ILE A 197 -2.34 1.42 11.60
CA ILE A 197 -3.21 2.54 11.24
C ILE A 197 -2.40 3.83 11.08
N LEU A 198 -1.49 4.12 12.02
CA LEU A 198 -0.61 5.30 11.92
C LEU A 198 0.33 5.21 10.70
N ALA A 199 0.90 4.05 10.43
CA ALA A 199 1.74 3.85 9.26
C ALA A 199 0.96 4.02 7.95
N LEU A 200 -0.27 3.50 7.86
CA LEU A 200 -1.15 3.70 6.72
C LEU A 200 -1.59 5.15 6.56
N TYR A 201 -1.84 5.85 7.66
CA TYR A 201 -2.13 7.29 7.62
C TYR A 201 -0.97 8.07 7.00
N VAL A 202 0.27 7.78 7.40
CA VAL A 202 1.47 8.41 6.84
C VAL A 202 1.67 8.06 5.36
N CYS A 203 1.28 6.86 4.94
CA CYS A 203 1.38 6.45 3.54
C CYS A 203 0.42 7.24 2.65
N HIS A 204 -0.86 7.27 2.99
CA HIS A 204 -1.86 7.94 2.16
C HIS A 204 -3.20 8.07 2.90
N LEU A 205 -3.63 9.30 3.14
CA LEU A 205 -5.03 9.62 3.34
C LEU A 205 -5.44 10.56 2.20
N TYR A 206 -6.56 10.29 1.57
CA TYR A 206 -7.15 11.23 0.61
C TYR A 206 -7.66 12.43 1.43
N ALA A 207 -6.74 13.32 1.79
CA ALA A 207 -7.10 14.62 2.33
C ALA A 207 -7.11 15.58 1.15
N ASP A 208 -8.29 16.00 0.75
CA ASP A 208 -8.46 17.26 0.04
C ASP A 208 -7.87 18.35 0.96
N ALA A 209 -6.57 18.57 0.83
CA ALA A 209 -5.95 19.73 1.46
C ALA A 209 -6.64 20.96 0.84
N PRO A 210 -7.21 21.85 1.66
CA PRO A 210 -7.94 22.99 1.13
C PRO A 210 -6.96 23.90 0.36
N ARG A 211 -6.93 23.74 -0.97
CA ARG A 211 -6.31 24.69 -1.91
C ARG A 211 -6.92 26.09 -1.82
N ASP A 212 -7.96 26.25 -1.00
CA ASP A 212 -8.73 27.49 -0.90
C ASP A 212 -8.07 28.58 -0.05
N ARG A 213 -7.12 28.25 0.84
CA ARG A 213 -6.52 29.31 1.69
C ARG A 213 -5.57 30.25 0.93
N ALA A 214 -4.88 29.77 -0.08
CA ALA A 214 -4.04 30.62 -0.93
C ALA A 214 -4.88 31.50 -1.86
N ARG A 215 -5.95 30.97 -2.45
CA ARG A 215 -6.89 31.77 -3.28
C ARG A 215 -7.68 32.79 -2.46
N GLN A 216 -8.05 32.47 -1.23
CA GLN A 216 -8.73 33.43 -0.33
C GLN A 216 -7.82 34.60 0.08
N ARG A 217 -6.51 34.36 0.27
CA ARG A 217 -5.55 35.45 0.54
C ARG A 217 -5.37 36.35 -0.69
N GLU A 218 -5.24 35.78 -1.89
CA GLU A 218 -5.12 36.56 -3.14
C GLU A 218 -6.40 37.35 -3.47
N SER A 219 -7.59 36.83 -3.17
CA SER A 219 -8.85 37.57 -3.35
C SER A 219 -9.03 38.68 -2.30
N SER A 220 -8.55 38.47 -1.07
CA SER A 220 -8.62 39.48 0.01
C SER A 220 -7.66 40.66 -0.23
N THR A 221 -6.48 40.43 -0.81
CA THR A 221 -5.55 41.52 -1.15
C THR A 221 -5.96 42.31 -2.38
N ARG A 222 -6.78 41.71 -3.27
CA ARG A 222 -7.24 42.38 -4.53
C ARG A 222 -8.44 43.28 -4.33
N THR A 223 -9.19 43.12 -3.23
CA THR A 223 -10.33 43.98 -2.88
C THR A 223 -9.93 45.22 -2.10
N ASP A 224 -8.74 45.26 -1.50
CA ASP A 224 -8.24 46.44 -0.73
C ASP A 224 -7.57 47.50 -1.61
N ASP A 225 -7.22 47.15 -2.88
CA ASP A 225 -6.54 48.07 -3.81
C ASP A 225 -7.51 48.82 -4.75
N SER A 226 -8.84 48.71 -4.54
CA SER A 226 -9.86 49.44 -5.27
C SER A 226 -10.63 50.43 -4.36
N GLY A 227 -9.90 51.24 -3.64
CA GLY A 227 -10.44 52.43 -2.94
C GLY A 227 -10.35 53.68 -3.85
N PRO A 228 -11.23 54.67 -3.70
CA PRO A 228 -11.62 55.69 -4.65
C PRO A 228 -10.51 56.68 -5.02
#